data_8df0072f9dcc6fbfbabf6f5b1e42925c
#
_entry.id   8df0072f9dcc6fbfbabf6f5b1e42925c
#
_cell.length_a   1.000
_cell.length_b   1.000
_cell.length_c   1.000
_cell.angle_alpha   90.00
_cell.angle_beta   90.00
_cell.angle_gamma   90.00
#
_symmetry.space_group_name_H-M   'P 1'
#
loop_
_entity.id
_entity.type
_entity.pdbx_description
1 polymer ?
#
loop_
_entity_poly.entity_id
_entity_poly.type
_entity_poly.pdbx_seq_one_letter_code
_entity_poly.pdbx_strand_id
1 'polypeptide(L)'
;MAPELMTAKMTAKKAAAAAAAAAAAKPATRAYVTFLAGDGDYWKGVVGLAKGLRKVRSAYPLVVAVLPDVPESHRRILVSQGCVVREIEPVYPPENQTQFAMAYYVINYSKLRIWEFVEYERMVYLDADIQVFENIDGLFELEKGYFYAVMDCFCEKTWSHTPQYRIGYCQQCPDKVAWPAATAELGPPPSLYFNAGMFVHEPSVATAKALLDTLRVTPPTPFAEQDFLNMFFRDQYRPIPNVYNLVLAMLWRHPENVQLEKVKVVHYCAAGSKPWRFTGKEANMDREDINALVKKWWDIYNDETLDLKGLPSLSPDDDDEVEAVAKKPLRAALAEAGTVKYVTAPSAA
;
A
#
# COMPACT_ATOMS: atom_id res chain seq x y z
N MET A 1 -12.70 -28.05 56.93
CA MET A 1 -12.59 -28.60 55.53
C MET A 1 -13.58 -28.00 54.54
N ALA A 2 -13.95 -26.70 54.63
CA ALA A 2 -14.90 -26.08 53.68
C ALA A 2 -14.35 -24.94 52.80
N PRO A 3 -13.20 -24.27 53.08
CA PRO A 3 -12.73 -23.17 52.21
C PRO A 3 -12.03 -23.60 50.94
N GLU A 4 -11.31 -24.73 50.95
CA GLU A 4 -10.54 -25.19 49.74
C GLU A 4 -11.43 -25.70 48.61
N LEU A 5 -12.58 -26.30 48.93
CA LEU A 5 -13.52 -26.78 47.91
C LEU A 5 -14.25 -25.64 47.20
N MET A 6 -14.47 -24.51 47.85
CA MET A 6 -15.06 -23.33 47.24
C MET A 6 -14.10 -22.59 46.31
N THR A 7 -12.83 -22.50 46.69
CA THR A 7 -11.79 -21.86 45.86
C THR A 7 -11.52 -22.67 44.57
N ALA A 8 -11.47 -24.00 44.68
CA ALA A 8 -11.30 -24.88 43.48
C ALA A 8 -12.50 -24.81 42.51
N LYS A 9 -13.73 -24.72 43.04
CA LYS A 9 -14.94 -24.53 42.21
C LYS A 9 -15.00 -23.16 41.53
N MET A 10 -14.55 -22.10 42.20
CA MET A 10 -14.48 -20.76 41.60
C MET A 10 -13.39 -20.65 40.52
N THR A 11 -12.24 -21.25 40.73
CA THR A 11 -11.17 -21.30 39.71
C THR A 11 -11.56 -22.12 38.50
N ALA A 12 -12.22 -23.26 38.67
CA ALA A 12 -12.73 -24.10 37.57
C ALA A 12 -13.83 -23.38 36.77
N LYS A 13 -14.74 -22.64 37.44
CA LYS A 13 -15.79 -21.85 36.80
C LYS A 13 -15.23 -20.66 36.04
N LYS A 14 -14.16 -20.03 36.55
CA LYS A 14 -13.46 -18.92 35.84
C LYS A 14 -12.65 -19.42 34.66
N ALA A 15 -12.02 -20.58 34.75
CA ALA A 15 -11.33 -21.25 33.63
C ALA A 15 -12.31 -21.71 32.54
N ALA A 16 -13.47 -22.29 32.93
CA ALA A 16 -14.52 -22.67 31.98
C ALA A 16 -15.16 -21.47 31.28
N ALA A 17 -15.36 -20.34 31.99
CA ALA A 17 -15.87 -19.10 31.41
C ALA A 17 -14.83 -18.46 30.46
N ALA A 18 -13.54 -18.52 30.79
CA ALA A 18 -12.46 -18.05 29.90
C ALA A 18 -12.32 -18.94 28.64
N ALA A 19 -12.47 -20.26 28.80
CA ALA A 19 -12.48 -21.20 27.67
C ALA A 19 -13.72 -21.04 26.77
N ALA A 20 -14.90 -20.77 27.34
CA ALA A 20 -16.13 -20.47 26.59
C ALA A 20 -16.05 -19.11 25.88
N ALA A 21 -15.41 -18.11 26.49
CA ALA A 21 -15.15 -16.81 25.85
C ALA A 21 -14.13 -16.92 24.71
N ALA A 22 -13.11 -17.78 24.86
CA ALA A 22 -12.15 -18.09 23.80
C ALA A 22 -12.78 -18.88 22.63
N ALA A 23 -13.74 -19.78 22.93
CA ALA A 23 -14.47 -20.55 21.92
C ALA A 23 -15.54 -19.72 21.18
N ALA A 24 -15.99 -18.59 21.75
CA ALA A 24 -16.94 -17.67 21.14
C ALA A 24 -16.26 -16.51 20.37
N ALA A 25 -14.91 -16.42 20.41
CA ALA A 25 -14.18 -15.46 19.59
C ALA A 25 -14.33 -15.88 18.12
N LYS A 26 -14.97 -15.02 17.29
CA LYS A 26 -14.93 -15.19 15.83
C LYS A 26 -13.47 -15.39 15.43
N PRO A 27 -13.19 -16.36 14.51
CA PRO A 27 -11.82 -16.49 14.02
C PRO A 27 -11.37 -15.13 13.49
N ALA A 28 -10.18 -14.72 13.89
CA ALA A 28 -9.60 -13.45 13.50
C ALA A 28 -9.60 -13.36 11.96
N THR A 29 -10.33 -12.40 11.41
CA THR A 29 -10.43 -12.22 9.97
C THR A 29 -9.26 -11.37 9.47
N ARG A 30 -8.58 -11.82 8.41
CA ARG A 30 -7.41 -11.18 7.81
C ARG A 30 -7.61 -11.07 6.32
N ALA A 31 -7.10 -10.01 5.72
CA ALA A 31 -7.17 -9.83 4.28
C ALA A 31 -6.01 -8.97 3.77
N TYR A 32 -5.63 -9.18 2.53
CA TYR A 32 -4.90 -8.19 1.75
C TYR A 32 -5.87 -7.11 1.28
N VAL A 33 -5.39 -5.90 1.13
CA VAL A 33 -6.19 -4.81 0.58
C VAL A 33 -5.37 -3.99 -0.40
N THR A 34 -6.00 -3.59 -1.49
CA THR A 34 -5.46 -2.64 -2.47
C THR A 34 -6.47 -1.55 -2.76
N PHE A 35 -6.02 -0.50 -3.45
CA PHE A 35 -6.84 0.65 -3.81
C PHE A 35 -6.85 0.85 -5.32
N LEU A 36 -8.01 1.20 -5.87
CA LEU A 36 -8.17 1.51 -7.29
C LEU A 36 -9.08 2.73 -7.47
N ALA A 37 -8.68 3.63 -8.35
CA ALA A 37 -9.41 4.85 -8.73
C ALA A 37 -9.31 5.09 -10.23
N GLY A 38 -10.33 5.74 -10.78
CA GLY A 38 -10.39 6.14 -12.18
C GLY A 38 -10.63 5.00 -13.18
N ASP A 39 -10.68 5.38 -14.45
CA ASP A 39 -10.96 4.53 -15.60
C ASP A 39 -9.70 3.99 -16.31
N GLY A 40 -8.53 4.22 -15.69
CA GLY A 40 -7.24 3.82 -16.24
C GLY A 40 -6.98 2.31 -16.15
N ASP A 41 -5.80 1.90 -16.60
CA ASP A 41 -5.40 0.49 -16.75
C ASP A 41 -4.80 -0.15 -15.49
N TYR A 42 -4.85 0.52 -14.33
CA TYR A 42 -4.33 -0.01 -13.05
C TYR A 42 -5.07 -1.28 -12.57
N TRP A 43 -6.29 -1.55 -13.07
CA TRP A 43 -6.96 -2.82 -12.83
C TRP A 43 -6.12 -4.04 -13.27
N LYS A 44 -5.25 -3.88 -14.30
CA LYS A 44 -4.31 -4.92 -14.73
C LYS A 44 -3.31 -5.27 -13.63
N GLY A 45 -2.84 -4.25 -12.90
CA GLY A 45 -1.98 -4.45 -11.73
C GLY A 45 -2.69 -5.24 -10.64
N VAL A 46 -3.95 -4.91 -10.34
CA VAL A 46 -4.76 -5.64 -9.36
C VAL A 46 -4.97 -7.10 -9.77
N VAL A 47 -5.22 -7.37 -11.05
CA VAL A 47 -5.31 -8.76 -11.60
C VAL A 47 -3.98 -9.49 -11.38
N GLY A 48 -2.85 -8.87 -11.73
CA GLY A 48 -1.52 -9.42 -11.49
C GLY A 48 -1.29 -9.74 -10.01
N LEU A 49 -1.65 -8.82 -9.11
CA LEU A 49 -1.56 -8.99 -7.66
C LEU A 49 -2.43 -10.17 -7.18
N ALA A 50 -3.69 -10.25 -7.63
CA ALA A 50 -4.61 -11.35 -7.28
C ALA A 50 -4.05 -12.72 -7.73
N LYS A 51 -3.54 -12.81 -8.96
CA LYS A 51 -2.89 -14.02 -9.48
C LYS A 51 -1.59 -14.33 -8.72
N GLY A 52 -0.81 -13.32 -8.35
CA GLY A 52 0.40 -13.49 -7.53
C GLY A 52 0.09 -14.10 -6.17
N LEU A 53 -0.90 -13.58 -5.46
CA LEU A 53 -1.34 -14.12 -4.16
C LEU A 53 -1.83 -15.56 -4.29
N ARG A 54 -2.55 -15.92 -5.36
CA ARG A 54 -2.94 -17.31 -5.64
C ARG A 54 -1.74 -18.21 -5.92
N LYS A 55 -0.80 -17.74 -6.74
CA LYS A 55 0.42 -18.50 -7.07
C LYS A 55 1.22 -18.88 -5.84
N VAL A 56 1.34 -17.95 -4.89
CA VAL A 56 2.05 -18.19 -3.62
C VAL A 56 1.18 -18.87 -2.56
N ARG A 57 -0.06 -19.26 -2.92
CA ARG A 57 -1.02 -19.95 -2.04
C ARG A 57 -1.29 -19.19 -0.75
N SER A 58 -1.53 -17.87 -0.86
CA SER A 58 -2.00 -17.11 0.29
C SER A 58 -3.33 -17.65 0.80
N ALA A 59 -3.48 -17.72 2.11
CA ALA A 59 -4.70 -18.16 2.78
C ALA A 59 -5.78 -17.07 2.87
N TYR A 60 -5.45 -15.83 2.52
CA TYR A 60 -6.30 -14.66 2.77
C TYR A 60 -6.79 -14.02 1.48
N PRO A 61 -8.04 -13.49 1.47
CA PRO A 61 -8.60 -12.84 0.30
C PRO A 61 -7.92 -11.51 -0.01
N LEU A 62 -8.05 -11.05 -1.26
CA LEU A 62 -7.72 -9.69 -1.68
C LEU A 62 -9.00 -8.85 -1.72
N VAL A 63 -9.05 -7.81 -0.91
CA VAL A 63 -10.08 -6.76 -0.94
C VAL A 63 -9.58 -5.64 -1.85
N VAL A 64 -10.42 -5.15 -2.74
CA VAL A 64 -10.13 -4.00 -3.60
C VAL A 64 -11.04 -2.85 -3.19
N ALA A 65 -10.47 -1.85 -2.54
CA ALA A 65 -11.16 -0.59 -2.26
C ALA A 65 -11.22 0.23 -3.55
N VAL A 66 -12.41 0.44 -4.09
CA VAL A 66 -12.62 1.15 -5.35
C VAL A 66 -13.35 2.47 -5.13
N LEU A 67 -12.97 3.50 -5.87
CA LEU A 67 -13.75 4.73 -5.93
C LEU A 67 -14.95 4.60 -6.88
N PRO A 68 -15.99 5.47 -6.74
CA PRO A 68 -17.16 5.44 -7.59
C PRO A 68 -16.89 5.60 -9.09
N ASP A 69 -15.76 6.21 -9.46
CA ASP A 69 -15.32 6.46 -10.83
C ASP A 69 -14.65 5.25 -11.52
N VAL A 70 -14.46 4.14 -10.80
CA VAL A 70 -13.95 2.89 -11.41
C VAL A 70 -15.08 2.24 -12.21
N PRO A 71 -14.89 2.00 -13.53
CA PRO A 71 -15.91 1.42 -14.40
C PRO A 71 -16.41 0.06 -13.93
N GLU A 72 -17.68 -0.23 -14.16
CA GLU A 72 -18.29 -1.52 -13.79
C GLU A 72 -17.62 -2.70 -14.51
N SER A 73 -17.18 -2.52 -15.76
CA SER A 73 -16.39 -3.52 -16.49
C SER A 73 -15.13 -3.93 -15.73
N HIS A 74 -14.37 -2.95 -15.21
CA HIS A 74 -13.18 -3.23 -14.39
C HIS A 74 -13.55 -3.95 -13.09
N ARG A 75 -14.64 -3.52 -12.41
CA ARG A 75 -15.13 -4.17 -11.18
C ARG A 75 -15.49 -5.64 -11.42
N ARG A 76 -16.18 -5.94 -12.53
CA ARG A 76 -16.53 -7.31 -12.94
C ARG A 76 -15.29 -8.17 -13.19
N ILE A 77 -14.27 -7.64 -13.87
CA ILE A 77 -13.00 -8.33 -14.06
C ILE A 77 -12.37 -8.69 -12.69
N LEU A 78 -12.34 -7.74 -11.75
CA LEU A 78 -11.76 -8.00 -10.43
C LEU A 78 -12.54 -9.06 -9.65
N VAL A 79 -13.86 -9.02 -9.71
CA VAL A 79 -14.73 -10.07 -9.12
C VAL A 79 -14.48 -11.42 -9.77
N SER A 80 -14.35 -11.50 -11.11
CA SER A 80 -14.01 -12.73 -11.81
C SER A 80 -12.64 -13.31 -11.41
N GLN A 81 -11.75 -12.45 -10.94
CA GLN A 81 -10.47 -12.86 -10.35
C GLN A 81 -10.57 -13.20 -8.86
N GLY A 82 -11.77 -13.26 -8.28
CA GLY A 82 -12.01 -13.62 -6.88
C GLY A 82 -11.67 -12.51 -5.88
N CYS A 83 -11.54 -11.29 -6.33
CA CYS A 83 -11.38 -10.16 -5.44
C CYS A 83 -12.70 -9.79 -4.77
N VAL A 84 -12.62 -9.32 -3.53
CA VAL A 84 -13.75 -8.71 -2.81
C VAL A 84 -13.76 -7.22 -3.14
N VAL A 85 -14.58 -6.80 -4.09
CA VAL A 85 -14.66 -5.39 -4.49
C VAL A 85 -15.54 -4.63 -3.49
N ARG A 86 -15.00 -3.51 -2.95
CA ARG A 86 -15.68 -2.67 -1.98
C ARG A 86 -15.55 -1.21 -2.37
N GLU A 87 -16.67 -0.56 -2.65
CA GLU A 87 -16.69 0.87 -2.93
C GLU A 87 -16.46 1.67 -1.65
N ILE A 88 -15.67 2.73 -1.76
CA ILE A 88 -15.34 3.67 -0.70
C ILE A 88 -15.59 5.11 -1.18
N GLU A 89 -15.91 5.99 -0.24
CA GLU A 89 -16.04 7.41 -0.50
C GLU A 89 -14.67 8.06 -0.73
N PRO A 90 -14.55 8.98 -1.70
CA PRO A 90 -13.32 9.71 -1.90
C PRO A 90 -12.97 10.60 -0.70
N VAL A 91 -11.68 10.76 -0.46
CA VAL A 91 -11.13 11.65 0.56
C VAL A 91 -10.13 12.59 -0.09
N TYR A 92 -10.28 13.87 0.18
CA TYR A 92 -9.40 14.91 -0.33
C TYR A 92 -8.76 15.67 0.84
N PRO A 93 -7.51 16.13 0.68
CA PRO A 93 -6.89 17.00 1.66
C PRO A 93 -7.60 18.38 1.65
N PRO A 94 -7.36 19.22 2.66
CA PRO A 94 -7.81 20.61 2.63
C PRO A 94 -7.36 21.31 1.36
N GLU A 95 -8.19 22.22 0.84
CA GLU A 95 -7.81 23.07 -0.28
C GLU A 95 -6.56 23.88 0.08
N ASN A 96 -5.51 23.72 -0.71
CA ASN A 96 -4.27 24.46 -0.57
C ASN A 96 -3.55 24.48 -1.93
N GLN A 97 -2.70 25.47 -2.15
CA GLN A 97 -1.83 25.59 -3.35
C GLN A 97 -0.64 24.62 -3.27
N THR A 98 -0.87 23.39 -2.85
CA THR A 98 0.20 22.41 -2.72
C THR A 98 0.54 21.80 -4.06
N GLN A 99 1.83 21.77 -4.33
CA GLN A 99 2.39 21.08 -5.47
C GLN A 99 2.65 19.61 -5.11
N PHE A 100 1.83 18.71 -5.65
CA PHE A 100 2.04 17.28 -5.52
C PHE A 100 3.16 16.81 -6.47
N ALA A 101 3.93 15.80 -6.06
CA ALA A 101 4.93 15.18 -6.91
C ALA A 101 4.30 14.57 -8.19
N MET A 102 3.08 14.01 -8.07
CA MET A 102 2.26 13.55 -9.18
C MET A 102 0.82 14.05 -9.01
N ALA A 103 0.19 14.46 -10.10
CA ALA A 103 -1.17 15.03 -10.07
C ALA A 103 -2.22 14.13 -9.41
N TYR A 104 -2.12 12.81 -9.64
CA TYR A 104 -3.06 11.84 -9.10
C TYR A 104 -2.85 11.52 -7.62
N TYR A 105 -1.78 12.04 -6.98
CA TYR A 105 -1.55 11.80 -5.55
C TYR A 105 -2.65 12.38 -4.66
N VAL A 106 -3.35 13.41 -5.11
CA VAL A 106 -4.48 13.98 -4.37
C VAL A 106 -5.56 12.95 -4.04
N ILE A 107 -5.81 11.98 -4.95
CA ILE A 107 -6.82 10.96 -4.76
C ILE A 107 -6.38 9.84 -3.80
N ASN A 108 -5.07 9.68 -3.60
CA ASN A 108 -4.51 8.64 -2.75
C ASN A 108 -4.91 8.79 -1.27
N TYR A 109 -5.28 9.98 -0.81
CA TYR A 109 -5.84 10.16 0.53
C TYR A 109 -7.10 9.29 0.77
N SER A 110 -7.78 8.85 -0.29
CA SER A 110 -8.92 7.94 -0.20
C SER A 110 -8.54 6.58 0.39
N LYS A 111 -7.26 6.18 0.32
CA LYS A 111 -6.74 4.98 1.01
C LYS A 111 -7.03 5.01 2.53
N LEU A 112 -7.19 6.19 3.13
CA LEU A 112 -7.52 6.32 4.56
C LEU A 112 -8.84 5.64 4.94
N ARG A 113 -9.74 5.38 3.96
CA ARG A 113 -10.99 4.66 4.19
C ARG A 113 -10.80 3.18 4.49
N ILE A 114 -9.66 2.56 4.17
CA ILE A 114 -9.44 1.13 4.47
C ILE A 114 -9.39 0.84 5.98
N TRP A 115 -9.16 1.84 6.82
CA TRP A 115 -9.28 1.69 8.28
C TRP A 115 -10.72 1.49 8.75
N GLU A 116 -11.72 1.75 7.89
CA GLU A 116 -13.13 1.49 8.18
C GLU A 116 -13.54 0.02 7.97
N PHE A 117 -12.64 -0.83 7.45
CA PHE A 117 -12.91 -2.25 7.16
C PHE A 117 -12.81 -3.12 8.43
N VAL A 118 -13.58 -2.76 9.46
CA VAL A 118 -13.53 -3.31 10.82
C VAL A 118 -13.99 -4.77 10.94
N GLU A 119 -14.48 -5.37 9.89
CA GLU A 119 -14.71 -6.80 9.80
C GLU A 119 -13.40 -7.61 9.76
N TYR A 120 -12.29 -6.96 9.43
CA TYR A 120 -10.95 -7.54 9.45
C TYR A 120 -10.19 -7.07 10.70
N GLU A 121 -9.57 -8.01 11.40
CA GLU A 121 -8.72 -7.71 12.56
C GLU A 121 -7.38 -7.09 12.14
N ARG A 122 -6.86 -7.52 10.99
CA ARG A 122 -5.58 -7.05 10.44
C ARG A 122 -5.59 -7.14 8.93
N MET A 123 -5.03 -6.13 8.29
CA MET A 123 -4.88 -6.09 6.84
C MET A 123 -3.44 -5.79 6.43
N VAL A 124 -3.04 -6.31 5.27
CA VAL A 124 -1.80 -5.94 4.58
C VAL A 124 -2.21 -5.16 3.34
N TYR A 125 -1.88 -3.88 3.33
CA TYR A 125 -2.07 -3.02 2.16
C TYR A 125 -0.95 -3.26 1.13
N LEU A 126 -1.33 -3.32 -0.13
CA LEU A 126 -0.42 -3.44 -1.28
C LEU A 126 -0.92 -2.53 -2.39
N ASP A 127 -0.07 -1.62 -2.90
CA ASP A 127 -0.42 -0.82 -4.08
C ASP A 127 -0.70 -1.72 -5.29
N ALA A 128 -1.54 -1.25 -6.22
CA ALA A 128 -1.93 -2.02 -7.39
C ALA A 128 -0.76 -2.33 -8.36
N ASP A 129 0.36 -1.63 -8.23
CA ASP A 129 1.59 -1.85 -8.98
C ASP A 129 2.64 -2.67 -8.19
N ILE A 130 2.16 -3.42 -7.21
CA ILE A 130 2.96 -4.39 -6.46
C ILE A 130 2.71 -5.81 -6.99
N GLN A 131 3.76 -6.64 -7.01
CA GLN A 131 3.68 -8.06 -7.28
C GLN A 131 4.26 -8.87 -6.14
N VAL A 132 3.50 -9.87 -5.68
CA VAL A 132 3.93 -10.84 -4.67
C VAL A 132 4.48 -12.08 -5.39
N PHE A 133 5.73 -12.45 -5.07
CA PHE A 133 6.45 -13.59 -5.65
C PHE A 133 6.65 -14.74 -4.67
N GLU A 134 6.57 -14.47 -3.36
CA GLU A 134 6.60 -15.49 -2.30
C GLU A 134 5.50 -15.23 -1.28
N ASN A 135 5.11 -16.27 -0.53
CA ASN A 135 4.09 -16.13 0.50
C ASN A 135 4.54 -15.18 1.61
N ILE A 136 3.70 -14.21 1.91
CA ILE A 136 3.93 -13.18 2.94
C ILE A 136 2.88 -13.20 4.05
N ASP A 137 2.09 -14.28 4.17
CA ASP A 137 1.04 -14.41 5.19
C ASP A 137 1.59 -14.30 6.63
N GLY A 138 2.89 -14.58 6.83
CA GLY A 138 3.55 -14.37 8.12
C GLY A 138 3.50 -12.93 8.64
N LEU A 139 3.24 -11.93 7.77
CA LEU A 139 3.06 -10.54 8.18
C LEU A 139 1.81 -10.33 9.05
N PHE A 140 0.82 -11.20 8.93
CA PHE A 140 -0.37 -11.15 9.78
C PHE A 140 -0.10 -11.60 11.23
N GLU A 141 1.05 -12.22 11.50
CA GLU A 141 1.44 -12.68 12.86
C GLU A 141 2.33 -11.68 13.60
N LEU A 142 2.65 -10.53 13.01
CA LEU A 142 3.43 -9.49 13.67
C LEU A 142 2.73 -8.99 14.94
N GLU A 143 3.48 -8.43 15.88
CA GLU A 143 2.94 -7.89 17.13
C GLU A 143 1.84 -6.84 16.87
N LYS A 144 0.78 -6.85 17.68
CA LYS A 144 -0.34 -5.91 17.56
C LYS A 144 0.02 -4.52 18.11
N GLY A 145 -0.72 -3.50 17.62
CA GLY A 145 -0.60 -2.13 18.09
C GLY A 145 0.48 -1.31 17.40
N TYR A 146 1.13 -1.87 16.36
CA TYR A 146 2.12 -1.18 15.56
C TYR A 146 1.72 -1.08 14.09
N PHE A 147 2.27 -0.07 13.43
CA PHE A 147 2.18 0.11 11.99
C PHE A 147 3.49 -0.39 11.36
N TYR A 148 3.42 -1.39 10.49
CA TYR A 148 4.61 -1.99 9.87
C TYR A 148 4.69 -1.63 8.41
N ALA A 149 5.85 -1.17 7.97
CA ALA A 149 6.14 -0.88 6.57
C ALA A 149 7.65 -0.97 6.30
N VAL A 150 8.04 -0.97 5.04
CA VAL A 150 9.45 -0.93 4.63
C VAL A 150 9.92 0.51 4.56
N MET A 151 11.13 0.79 5.03
CA MET A 151 11.74 2.13 4.94
C MET A 151 11.89 2.57 3.48
N ASP A 152 11.59 3.84 3.23
CA ASP A 152 11.85 4.51 1.96
C ASP A 152 13.28 5.07 1.90
N CYS A 153 13.65 5.69 0.80
CA CYS A 153 14.98 6.23 0.53
C CYS A 153 14.92 7.71 0.16
N PHE A 154 15.85 8.50 0.67
CA PHE A 154 15.97 9.94 0.40
C PHE A 154 17.20 10.32 -0.44
N CYS A 155 17.80 9.36 -1.14
CA CYS A 155 19.00 9.58 -1.95
C CYS A 155 18.74 10.28 -3.30
N GLU A 156 17.49 10.48 -3.68
CA GLU A 156 17.12 11.06 -4.95
C GLU A 156 17.17 12.59 -4.96
N LYS A 157 17.48 13.11 -6.12
CA LYS A 157 17.44 14.54 -6.40
C LYS A 157 16.07 15.16 -6.12
N THR A 158 15.00 14.39 -6.21
CA THR A 158 13.64 14.79 -5.85
C THR A 158 13.55 15.30 -4.41
N TRP A 159 14.38 14.76 -3.52
CA TRP A 159 14.48 15.15 -2.11
C TRP A 159 15.52 16.23 -1.84
N SER A 160 16.06 16.89 -2.88
CA SER A 160 17.18 17.83 -2.79
C SER A 160 16.94 19.04 -1.87
N HIS A 161 15.68 19.34 -1.56
CA HIS A 161 15.30 20.38 -0.60
C HIS A 161 15.42 19.93 0.87
N THR A 162 15.57 18.63 1.11
CA THR A 162 15.66 18.10 2.48
C THR A 162 17.07 18.20 3.04
N PRO A 163 17.23 18.35 4.38
CA PRO A 163 18.54 18.30 5.01
C PRO A 163 19.30 16.99 4.74
N GLN A 164 18.57 15.87 4.68
CA GLN A 164 19.14 14.54 4.40
C GLN A 164 19.90 14.53 3.07
N TYR A 165 19.29 15.02 2.00
CA TYR A 165 19.92 15.06 0.69
C TYR A 165 21.17 15.97 0.68
N ARG A 166 21.11 17.12 1.34
CA ARG A 166 22.23 18.10 1.36
C ARG A 166 23.52 17.54 1.96
N ILE A 167 23.38 16.69 2.98
CA ILE A 167 24.54 16.06 3.67
C ILE A 167 24.81 14.65 3.15
N GLY A 168 24.00 14.11 2.23
CA GLY A 168 24.12 12.75 1.73
C GLY A 168 23.66 11.68 2.72
N TYR A 169 22.91 12.04 3.76
CA TYR A 169 22.36 11.08 4.71
C TYR A 169 21.21 10.28 4.08
N CYS A 170 21.23 8.96 4.28
CA CYS A 170 20.14 8.08 3.90
C CYS A 170 19.88 7.02 4.97
N GLN A 171 18.63 6.84 5.32
CA GLN A 171 18.19 5.83 6.30
C GLN A 171 18.47 4.38 5.83
N GLN A 172 18.60 4.16 4.52
CA GLN A 172 18.96 2.85 3.94
C GLN A 172 20.45 2.52 4.11
N CYS A 173 21.29 3.53 4.33
CA CYS A 173 22.75 3.40 4.48
C CYS A 173 23.27 4.33 5.59
N PRO A 174 22.82 4.18 6.84
CA PRO A 174 23.15 5.11 7.93
C PRO A 174 24.66 5.13 8.25
N ASP A 175 25.36 4.05 7.94
CA ASP A 175 26.80 3.93 8.21
C ASP A 175 27.66 4.65 7.16
N LYS A 176 27.14 5.01 5.99
CA LYS A 176 27.90 5.74 4.95
C LYS A 176 28.11 7.21 5.33
N VAL A 177 27.06 7.85 5.84
CA VAL A 177 27.10 9.24 6.30
C VAL A 177 26.29 9.33 7.58
N ALA A 178 26.96 9.55 8.70
CA ALA A 178 26.27 9.76 9.98
C ALA A 178 25.57 11.13 9.99
N TRP A 179 24.43 11.21 10.69
CA TRP A 179 23.80 12.50 10.95
C TRP A 179 24.77 13.34 11.79
N PRO A 180 25.10 14.58 11.39
CA PRO A 180 26.03 15.40 12.17
C PRO A 180 25.44 15.70 13.54
N ALA A 181 26.34 15.90 14.52
CA ALA A 181 25.93 16.34 15.85
C ALA A 181 25.01 17.57 15.73
N ALA A 182 23.92 17.59 16.47
CA ALA A 182 22.87 18.60 16.35
C ALA A 182 23.43 20.01 16.34
N THR A 183 23.48 20.62 15.16
CA THR A 183 23.74 22.05 15.01
C THR A 183 22.40 22.76 15.02
N ALA A 184 22.37 24.02 15.39
CA ALA A 184 21.15 24.83 15.38
C ALA A 184 20.49 24.86 13.98
N GLU A 185 21.27 24.62 12.91
CA GLU A 185 20.81 24.64 11.52
C GLU A 185 20.15 23.34 11.06
N LEU A 186 20.63 22.17 11.51
CA LEU A 186 20.15 20.86 11.04
C LEU A 186 19.17 20.17 11.99
N GLY A 187 19.20 20.54 13.28
CA GLY A 187 18.36 19.90 14.29
C GLY A 187 18.68 18.41 14.54
N PRO A 188 17.74 17.68 15.17
CA PRO A 188 17.89 16.25 15.41
C PRO A 188 17.82 15.46 14.09
N PRO A 189 18.31 14.19 14.08
CA PRO A 189 18.14 13.32 12.92
C PRO A 189 16.62 13.16 12.59
N PRO A 190 16.27 13.04 11.30
CA PRO A 190 14.89 12.86 10.89
C PRO A 190 14.32 11.55 11.44
N SER A 191 13.04 11.54 11.72
CA SER A 191 12.31 10.31 12.04
C SER A 191 12.43 9.29 10.91
N LEU A 192 12.34 8.00 11.26
CA LEU A 192 12.25 6.95 10.24
C LEU A 192 11.05 7.22 9.34
N TYR A 193 11.23 6.97 8.04
CA TYR A 193 10.23 7.25 7.01
C TYR A 193 10.03 6.00 6.16
N PHE A 194 8.76 5.61 5.93
CA PHE A 194 8.40 4.42 5.18
C PHE A 194 7.79 4.74 3.82
N ASN A 195 7.90 3.79 2.90
CA ASN A 195 7.14 3.78 1.65
C ASN A 195 5.71 3.27 1.93
N ALA A 196 4.70 4.05 1.54
CA ALA A 196 3.29 3.75 1.80
C ALA A 196 2.64 2.83 0.75
N GLY A 197 3.41 2.26 -0.16
CA GLY A 197 2.89 1.28 -1.13
C GLY A 197 2.65 -0.10 -0.52
N MET A 198 3.26 -0.38 0.63
CA MET A 198 3.04 -1.62 1.37
C MET A 198 3.11 -1.37 2.86
N PHE A 199 2.07 -1.79 3.61
CA PHE A 199 2.06 -1.71 5.06
C PHE A 199 1.08 -2.70 5.70
N VAL A 200 1.31 -3.00 6.98
CA VAL A 200 0.41 -3.80 7.83
C VAL A 200 -0.27 -2.87 8.82
N HIS A 201 -1.59 -2.95 8.89
CA HIS A 201 -2.39 -2.12 9.79
C HIS A 201 -3.55 -2.90 10.41
N GLU A 202 -4.11 -2.34 11.47
CA GLU A 202 -5.28 -2.86 12.17
C GLU A 202 -6.46 -1.89 11.90
N PRO A 203 -7.51 -2.31 11.14
CA PRO A 203 -8.69 -1.48 10.93
C PRO A 203 -9.38 -1.12 12.24
N SER A 204 -9.80 0.14 12.37
CA SER A 204 -10.46 0.64 13.57
C SER A 204 -11.25 1.90 13.25
N VAL A 205 -12.51 1.95 13.65
CA VAL A 205 -13.37 3.15 13.49
C VAL A 205 -12.73 4.36 14.20
N ALA A 206 -12.13 4.15 15.36
CA ALA A 206 -11.47 5.22 16.09
C ALA A 206 -10.26 5.76 15.34
N THR A 207 -9.43 4.89 14.77
CA THR A 207 -8.26 5.27 13.95
C THR A 207 -8.70 5.92 12.65
N ALA A 208 -9.71 5.36 11.96
CA ALA A 208 -10.29 5.96 10.75
C ALA A 208 -10.75 7.40 11.00
N LYS A 209 -11.52 7.60 12.08
CA LYS A 209 -11.98 8.94 12.48
C LYS A 209 -10.80 9.86 12.78
N ALA A 210 -9.82 9.42 13.55
CA ALA A 210 -8.65 10.21 13.90
C ALA A 210 -7.84 10.63 12.67
N LEU A 211 -7.64 9.71 11.70
CA LEU A 211 -6.99 9.99 10.42
C LEU A 211 -7.73 11.10 9.66
N LEU A 212 -9.04 10.96 9.48
CA LEU A 212 -9.84 11.93 8.74
C LEU A 212 -9.93 13.30 9.45
N ASP A 213 -10.07 13.32 10.77
CA ASP A 213 -10.09 14.56 11.54
C ASP A 213 -8.72 15.27 11.50
N THR A 214 -7.62 14.52 11.60
CA THR A 214 -6.26 15.08 11.48
C THR A 214 -6.01 15.60 10.07
N LEU A 215 -6.46 14.89 9.03
CA LEU A 215 -6.30 15.34 7.66
C LEU A 215 -6.94 16.70 7.39
N ARG A 216 -8.11 16.96 7.98
CA ARG A 216 -8.84 18.25 7.80
C ARG A 216 -8.03 19.48 8.20
N VAL A 217 -7.06 19.31 9.09
CA VAL A 217 -6.23 20.42 9.63
C VAL A 217 -4.76 20.29 9.21
N THR A 218 -4.41 19.27 8.44
CA THR A 218 -3.03 19.02 7.98
C THR A 218 -2.89 19.51 6.54
N PRO A 219 -2.04 20.50 6.28
CA PRO A 219 -1.75 20.94 4.91
C PRO A 219 -1.19 19.78 4.09
N PRO A 220 -1.61 19.60 2.84
CA PRO A 220 -1.06 18.59 1.97
C PRO A 220 0.41 18.87 1.65
N THR A 221 1.15 17.81 1.34
CA THR A 221 2.57 17.82 1.03
C THR A 221 2.84 17.13 -0.31
N PRO A 222 4.02 17.26 -0.92
CA PRO A 222 4.29 16.73 -2.25
C PRO A 222 4.04 15.22 -2.41
N PHE A 223 4.27 14.41 -1.37
CA PHE A 223 4.04 12.96 -1.40
C PHE A 223 2.71 12.54 -0.75
N ALA A 224 1.81 13.50 -0.58
CA ALA A 224 0.39 13.29 -0.25
C ALA A 224 0.18 12.35 0.97
N GLU A 225 -0.56 11.26 0.76
CA GLU A 225 -0.90 10.33 1.84
C GLU A 225 0.32 9.62 2.44
N GLN A 226 1.41 9.45 1.69
CA GLN A 226 2.63 8.85 2.23
C GLN A 226 3.24 9.73 3.32
N ASP A 227 3.39 11.03 3.07
CA ASP A 227 3.88 11.97 4.08
C ASP A 227 2.93 12.06 5.27
N PHE A 228 1.62 12.10 4.99
CA PHE A 228 0.59 12.15 6.02
C PHE A 228 0.62 10.92 6.93
N LEU A 229 0.69 9.72 6.37
CA LEU A 229 0.78 8.46 7.14
C LEU A 229 2.07 8.39 7.96
N ASN A 230 3.20 8.84 7.40
CA ASN A 230 4.48 8.92 8.10
C ASN A 230 4.42 9.88 9.30
N MET A 231 3.72 11.01 9.16
CA MET A 231 3.47 11.95 10.26
C MET A 231 2.56 11.32 11.32
N PHE A 232 1.44 10.73 10.90
CA PHE A 232 0.41 10.22 11.81
C PHE A 232 0.87 9.01 12.61
N PHE A 233 1.55 8.05 11.97
CA PHE A 233 2.01 6.80 12.58
C PHE A 233 3.47 6.85 13.07
N ARG A 234 4.12 8.00 13.11
CA ARG A 234 5.54 8.15 13.44
C ARG A 234 5.97 7.37 14.68
N ASP A 235 5.19 7.43 15.74
CA ASP A 235 5.54 6.81 17.04
C ASP A 235 5.16 5.32 17.10
N GLN A 236 4.29 4.86 16.20
CA GLN A 236 3.80 3.47 16.11
C GLN A 236 4.53 2.68 15.00
N TYR A 237 5.23 3.35 14.12
CA TYR A 237 5.92 2.73 12.98
C TYR A 237 7.04 1.79 13.45
N ARG A 238 7.06 0.61 12.85
CA ARG A 238 8.13 -0.40 12.99
C ARG A 238 8.58 -0.84 11.60
N PRO A 239 9.86 -0.67 11.26
CA PRO A 239 10.38 -1.11 9.98
C PRO A 239 10.39 -2.63 9.86
N ILE A 240 10.02 -3.13 8.68
CA ILE A 240 10.19 -4.52 8.27
C ILE A 240 11.23 -4.61 7.14
N PRO A 241 11.82 -5.80 6.91
CA PRO A 241 12.86 -5.97 5.91
C PRO A 241 12.43 -5.56 4.49
N ASN A 242 13.34 -5.00 3.71
CA ASN A 242 13.10 -4.52 2.34
C ASN A 242 12.68 -5.63 1.35
N VAL A 243 12.85 -6.90 1.68
CA VAL A 243 12.35 -8.03 0.90
C VAL A 243 10.82 -8.02 0.75
N TYR A 244 10.10 -7.32 1.63
CA TYR A 244 8.65 -7.19 1.60
C TYR A 244 8.13 -6.02 0.75
N ASN A 245 8.99 -5.10 0.33
CA ASN A 245 8.63 -4.00 -0.58
C ASN A 245 9.88 -3.50 -1.30
N LEU A 246 10.39 -4.27 -2.25
CA LEU A 246 11.48 -3.81 -3.09
C LEU A 246 10.96 -2.73 -4.04
N VAL A 247 11.15 -1.48 -3.68
CA VAL A 247 11.03 -0.35 -4.60
C VAL A 247 12.12 -0.48 -5.65
N LEU A 248 11.77 -0.55 -6.94
CA LEU A 248 12.74 -0.84 -8.01
C LEU A 248 13.95 0.09 -8.02
N ALA A 249 13.76 1.33 -7.60
CA ALA A 249 14.85 2.30 -7.50
C ALA A 249 16.00 1.85 -6.58
N MET A 250 15.76 0.95 -5.65
CA MET A 250 16.81 0.39 -4.80
C MET A 250 17.86 -0.39 -5.60
N LEU A 251 17.49 -0.94 -6.77
CA LEU A 251 18.43 -1.67 -7.64
C LEU A 251 19.55 -0.80 -8.19
N TRP A 252 19.38 0.50 -8.27
CA TRP A 252 20.43 1.42 -8.71
C TRP A 252 20.89 2.42 -7.66
N ARG A 253 20.07 2.68 -6.64
CA ARG A 253 20.44 3.58 -5.52
C ARG A 253 21.22 2.87 -4.43
N HIS A 254 20.79 1.67 -4.08
CA HIS A 254 21.34 0.87 -2.97
C HIS A 254 21.48 -0.60 -3.36
N PRO A 255 22.19 -0.93 -4.47
CA PRO A 255 22.33 -2.32 -4.91
C PRO A 255 22.94 -3.22 -3.83
N GLU A 256 23.79 -2.68 -2.97
CA GLU A 256 24.40 -3.38 -1.84
C GLU A 256 23.39 -3.86 -0.78
N ASN A 257 22.21 -3.25 -0.72
CA ASN A 257 21.13 -3.62 0.22
C ASN A 257 20.11 -4.59 -0.39
N VAL A 258 20.26 -4.96 -1.66
CA VAL A 258 19.32 -5.79 -2.38
C VAL A 258 19.92 -7.18 -2.63
N GLN A 259 19.26 -8.20 -2.10
CA GLN A 259 19.50 -9.61 -2.44
C GLN A 259 18.27 -10.09 -3.22
N LEU A 260 18.34 -9.94 -4.55
CA LEU A 260 17.16 -10.08 -5.43
C LEU A 260 16.52 -11.47 -5.33
N GLU A 261 17.32 -12.51 -5.05
CA GLU A 261 16.85 -13.88 -4.86
C GLU A 261 16.03 -14.08 -3.56
N LYS A 262 16.11 -13.15 -2.61
CA LYS A 262 15.33 -13.19 -1.36
C LYS A 262 14.11 -12.27 -1.38
N VAL A 263 13.95 -11.48 -2.44
CA VAL A 263 12.85 -10.54 -2.54
C VAL A 263 11.53 -11.28 -2.72
N LYS A 264 10.58 -10.98 -1.84
CA LYS A 264 9.24 -11.56 -1.82
C LYS A 264 8.21 -10.69 -2.53
N VAL A 265 8.40 -9.38 -2.47
CA VAL A 265 7.46 -8.39 -3.00
C VAL A 265 8.23 -7.33 -3.77
N VAL A 266 7.81 -7.07 -5.00
CA VAL A 266 8.38 -6.03 -5.87
C VAL A 266 7.35 -4.93 -6.10
N HIS A 267 7.77 -3.69 -5.95
CA HIS A 267 6.97 -2.50 -6.17
C HIS A 267 7.44 -1.76 -7.42
N TYR A 268 6.62 -1.79 -8.46
CA TYR A 268 6.89 -1.17 -9.76
C TYR A 268 6.51 0.33 -9.76
N CYS A 269 6.93 1.08 -8.71
CA CYS A 269 6.57 2.50 -8.56
C CYS A 269 7.43 3.46 -9.36
N ALA A 270 8.63 3.04 -9.81
CA ALA A 270 9.50 3.88 -10.61
C ALA A 270 8.86 4.29 -11.93
N ALA A 271 9.23 5.46 -12.45
CA ALA A 271 8.75 5.94 -13.75
C ALA A 271 9.07 4.95 -14.86
N GLY A 272 8.07 4.60 -15.70
CA GLY A 272 8.22 3.64 -16.77
C GLY A 272 8.24 2.16 -16.37
N SER A 273 8.18 1.84 -15.06
CA SER A 273 8.34 0.47 -14.59
C SER A 273 7.05 -0.35 -14.55
N LYS A 274 5.85 0.26 -14.69
CA LYS A 274 4.58 -0.48 -14.66
C LYS A 274 4.58 -1.57 -15.72
N PRO A 275 4.49 -2.88 -15.36
CA PRO A 275 4.65 -3.96 -16.35
C PRO A 275 3.72 -3.86 -17.54
N TRP A 276 2.48 -3.43 -17.34
CA TRP A 276 1.47 -3.27 -18.41
C TRP A 276 1.66 -2.02 -19.28
N ARG A 277 2.61 -1.15 -18.94
CA ARG A 277 3.01 0.04 -19.73
C ARG A 277 4.50 0.04 -20.04
N PHE A 278 5.21 -1.02 -19.68
CA PHE A 278 6.67 -1.08 -19.78
C PHE A 278 7.14 -1.02 -21.23
N THR A 279 8.06 -0.11 -21.52
CA THR A 279 8.68 0.07 -22.84
C THR A 279 10.18 -0.22 -22.83
N GLY A 280 10.82 -0.21 -21.67
CA GLY A 280 12.26 -0.33 -21.48
C GLY A 280 13.06 0.92 -21.91
N LYS A 281 12.39 2.05 -22.24
CA LYS A 281 13.03 3.26 -22.79
C LYS A 281 13.31 4.35 -21.75
N GLU A 282 12.61 4.32 -20.64
CA GLU A 282 12.78 5.28 -19.55
C GLU A 282 14.09 5.02 -18.79
N ALA A 283 14.57 6.02 -18.05
CA ALA A 283 15.82 5.94 -17.31
C ALA A 283 15.85 4.70 -16.40
N ASN A 284 16.92 3.92 -16.44
CA ASN A 284 17.15 2.65 -15.74
C ASN A 284 16.22 1.49 -16.16
N MET A 285 15.30 1.65 -17.12
CA MET A 285 14.38 0.58 -17.52
C MET A 285 14.99 -0.42 -18.52
N ASP A 286 16.14 -0.14 -19.08
CA ASP A 286 16.94 -1.03 -19.95
C ASP A 286 17.74 -2.11 -19.18
N ARG A 287 17.73 -2.07 -17.83
CA ARG A 287 18.44 -3.00 -16.97
C ARG A 287 17.92 -4.44 -17.10
N GLU A 288 18.85 -5.40 -17.09
CA GLU A 288 18.50 -6.83 -17.18
C GLU A 288 17.66 -7.32 -15.99
N ASP A 289 17.97 -6.86 -14.78
CA ASP A 289 17.22 -7.23 -13.57
C ASP A 289 15.77 -6.74 -13.63
N ILE A 290 15.53 -5.52 -14.12
CA ILE A 290 14.17 -4.97 -14.29
C ILE A 290 13.42 -5.71 -15.40
N ASN A 291 14.05 -5.95 -16.53
CA ASN A 291 13.45 -6.73 -17.62
C ASN A 291 13.03 -8.13 -17.14
N ALA A 292 13.88 -8.79 -16.33
CA ALA A 292 13.56 -10.09 -15.74
C ALA A 292 12.37 -10.01 -14.76
N LEU A 293 12.27 -8.96 -13.96
CA LEU A 293 11.14 -8.77 -13.03
C LEU A 293 9.84 -8.47 -13.79
N VAL A 294 9.88 -7.64 -14.82
CA VAL A 294 8.72 -7.36 -15.69
C VAL A 294 8.26 -8.65 -16.39
N LYS A 295 9.20 -9.45 -16.92
CA LYS A 295 8.87 -10.75 -17.50
C LYS A 295 8.19 -11.67 -16.48
N LYS A 296 8.70 -11.79 -15.26
CA LYS A 296 8.08 -12.59 -14.18
C LYS A 296 6.66 -12.12 -13.87
N TRP A 297 6.40 -10.81 -13.92
CA TRP A 297 5.06 -10.28 -13.74
C TRP A 297 4.12 -10.77 -14.86
N TRP A 298 4.54 -10.67 -16.12
CA TRP A 298 3.76 -11.15 -17.26
C TRP A 298 3.56 -12.67 -17.24
N ASP A 299 4.56 -13.43 -16.82
CA ASP A 299 4.45 -14.89 -16.64
C ASP A 299 3.34 -15.26 -15.64
N ILE A 300 3.12 -14.43 -14.59
CA ILE A 300 2.03 -14.61 -13.65
C ILE A 300 0.70 -14.12 -14.22
N TYR A 301 0.70 -12.93 -14.82
CA TYR A 301 -0.52 -12.32 -15.36
C TYR A 301 -1.17 -13.20 -16.44
N ASN A 302 -0.37 -13.79 -17.31
CA ASN A 302 -0.82 -14.63 -18.41
C ASN A 302 -1.02 -16.12 -18.04
N ASP A 303 -0.75 -16.51 -16.80
CA ASP A 303 -0.92 -17.89 -16.34
C ASP A 303 -2.42 -18.18 -16.11
N GLU A 304 -3.07 -18.82 -17.10
CA GLU A 304 -4.49 -19.19 -17.06
C GLU A 304 -4.79 -20.24 -15.97
N THR A 305 -3.78 -20.97 -15.47
CA THR A 305 -3.98 -21.93 -14.37
C THR A 305 -4.30 -21.25 -13.06
N LEU A 306 -4.00 -19.95 -12.98
CA LEU A 306 -4.29 -19.10 -11.83
C LEU A 306 -5.67 -18.41 -11.94
N ASP A 307 -6.39 -18.56 -13.04
CA ASP A 307 -7.76 -18.05 -13.18
C ASP A 307 -8.74 -18.92 -12.39
N LEU A 308 -9.79 -18.29 -11.83
CA LEU A 308 -10.81 -19.02 -11.09
C LEU A 308 -11.76 -19.72 -12.08
N LYS A 309 -11.81 -21.05 -12.00
CA LYS A 309 -12.71 -21.84 -12.84
C LYS A 309 -14.17 -21.57 -12.50
N GLY A 310 -14.98 -21.30 -13.51
CA GLY A 310 -16.44 -21.16 -13.39
C GLY A 310 -16.94 -19.72 -13.32
N LEU A 311 -16.08 -18.72 -13.35
CA LEU A 311 -16.47 -17.34 -13.60
C LEU A 311 -16.24 -17.01 -15.09
N PRO A 312 -17.15 -16.27 -15.77
CA PRO A 312 -16.95 -15.88 -17.16
C PRO A 312 -15.67 -15.04 -17.28
N SER A 313 -14.84 -15.35 -18.26
CA SER A 313 -13.75 -14.45 -18.67
C SER A 313 -14.41 -13.24 -19.35
N LEU A 314 -14.42 -12.12 -18.68
CA LEU A 314 -14.91 -10.86 -19.22
C LEU A 314 -13.74 -10.12 -19.84
N SER A 315 -13.85 -9.76 -21.12
CA SER A 315 -12.97 -8.81 -21.77
C SER A 315 -13.54 -7.39 -21.62
N PRO A 316 -12.70 -6.34 -21.66
CA PRO A 316 -13.16 -4.96 -21.60
C PRO A 316 -14.04 -4.55 -22.78
N ASP A 317 -14.05 -5.35 -23.86
CA ASP A 317 -14.70 -5.03 -25.13
C ASP A 317 -16.20 -5.42 -25.15
N ASP A 318 -16.74 -6.04 -24.07
CA ASP A 318 -18.11 -6.52 -24.02
C ASP A 318 -19.15 -5.43 -23.60
N ASP A 319 -18.75 -4.17 -23.41
CA ASP A 319 -19.58 -3.12 -22.82
C ASP A 319 -19.70 -1.83 -23.67
N ASP A 320 -20.23 -1.88 -24.90
CA ASP A 320 -20.53 -0.67 -25.69
C ASP A 320 -21.78 0.14 -25.23
N GLU A 321 -22.54 -0.32 -24.20
CA GLU A 321 -23.85 0.29 -23.90
C GLU A 321 -23.98 1.07 -22.56
N VAL A 322 -22.95 1.12 -21.68
CA VAL A 322 -23.10 1.74 -20.32
C VAL A 322 -22.28 3.02 -20.11
N GLU A 323 -21.66 3.54 -21.15
CA GLU A 323 -20.59 4.57 -21.04
C GLU A 323 -21.03 6.02 -20.68
N ALA A 324 -22.33 6.31 -20.51
CA ALA A 324 -22.81 7.71 -20.52
C ALA A 324 -22.90 8.43 -19.17
N VAL A 325 -22.77 7.76 -18.00
CA VAL A 325 -23.16 8.35 -16.70
C VAL A 325 -22.02 8.65 -15.73
N ALA A 326 -20.82 8.05 -15.89
CA ALA A 326 -19.79 8.07 -14.85
C ALA A 326 -18.64 9.10 -15.01
N LYS A 327 -18.61 9.92 -16.07
CA LYS A 327 -17.43 10.75 -16.44
C LYS A 327 -17.30 12.12 -15.73
N LYS A 328 -18.19 12.48 -14.82
CA LYS A 328 -18.22 13.86 -14.25
C LYS A 328 -17.40 14.12 -12.97
N PRO A 329 -17.26 13.25 -11.96
CA PRO A 329 -16.72 13.70 -10.67
C PRO A 329 -15.23 13.98 -10.64
N LEU A 330 -14.39 13.13 -11.24
CA LEU A 330 -12.92 13.27 -11.13
C LEU A 330 -12.39 14.44 -11.98
N ARG A 331 -12.91 14.62 -13.20
CA ARG A 331 -12.56 15.79 -14.03
C ARG A 331 -13.04 17.12 -13.43
N ALA A 332 -14.20 17.11 -12.75
CA ALA A 332 -14.69 18.28 -12.04
C ALA A 332 -13.84 18.58 -10.80
N ALA A 333 -13.50 17.56 -9.99
CA ALA A 333 -12.62 17.74 -8.83
C ALA A 333 -11.19 18.16 -9.21
N LEU A 334 -10.64 17.65 -10.33
CA LEU A 334 -9.35 18.10 -10.86
C LEU A 334 -9.42 19.51 -11.49
N ALA A 335 -10.57 19.91 -12.02
CA ALA A 335 -10.79 21.25 -12.56
C ALA A 335 -11.10 22.26 -11.44
N GLU A 336 -11.78 21.86 -10.37
CA GLU A 336 -12.07 22.66 -9.18
C GLU A 336 -10.85 22.82 -8.27
N ALA A 337 -9.92 21.86 -8.24
CA ALA A 337 -8.60 21.98 -7.60
C ALA A 337 -7.69 23.01 -8.31
N GLY A 338 -8.29 24.04 -8.89
CA GLY A 338 -7.76 25.10 -9.70
C GLY A 338 -6.26 25.39 -9.50
N THR A 339 -5.48 25.20 -10.57
CA THR A 339 -4.05 25.52 -10.66
C THR A 339 -3.11 24.68 -9.79
N VAL A 340 -3.18 23.38 -9.90
CA VAL A 340 -2.06 22.52 -9.49
C VAL A 340 -0.91 22.75 -10.48
N LYS A 341 0.12 23.49 -10.07
CA LYS A 341 1.36 23.61 -10.84
C LYS A 341 2.13 22.29 -10.69
N TYR A 342 2.26 21.58 -11.78
CA TYR A 342 3.06 20.33 -11.80
C TYR A 342 4.55 20.70 -11.81
N VAL A 343 5.32 20.13 -10.88
CA VAL A 343 6.75 19.93 -11.09
C VAL A 343 6.84 18.64 -11.88
N THR A 344 7.46 18.68 -13.04
CA THR A 344 8.02 17.48 -13.64
C THR A 344 9.04 16.93 -12.64
N ALA A 345 8.58 16.03 -11.76
CA ALA A 345 9.48 15.34 -10.88
C ALA A 345 10.40 14.49 -11.77
N PRO A 346 11.73 14.62 -11.65
CA PRO A 346 12.61 13.64 -12.23
C PRO A 346 12.27 12.32 -11.54
N SER A 347 11.83 11.32 -12.31
CA SER A 347 11.51 9.94 -11.88
C SER A 347 11.30 9.80 -10.37
N ALA A 348 10.12 10.17 -9.88
CA ALA A 348 9.74 9.77 -8.54
C ALA A 348 9.70 8.25 -8.53
N ALA A 349 10.51 7.66 -7.66
CA ALA A 349 10.36 6.28 -7.34
C ALA A 349 8.99 6.07 -6.73
#